data_788e6fcf3d9bd2417f1e31eb7c82f550
#
_entry.id   788e6fcf3d9bd2417f1e31eb7c82f550
#
_cell.length_a   1.000
_cell.length_b   1.000
_cell.length_c   1.000
_cell.angle_alpha   90.00
_cell.angle_beta   90.00
_cell.angle_gamma   90.00
#
_symmetry.space_group_name_H-M   'P 1'
#
loop_
_entity.id
_entity.type
_entity.pdbx_description
1 polymer ?
#
loop_
_entity_poly.entity_id
_entity_poly.type
_entity_poly.pdbx_seq_one_letter_code
_entity_poly.pdbx_strand_id
1 'polypeptide(L)'
;MSWRLGTMIKDALALTGKTRPRVCLVNTAMGDNLTYYAISYEAFNEAGCDVTEMKVFPQPSADPEERLCGSDLVWVGGGSVANLLALWRLHGIDDAMRSAWEQGVILGGVSAGSLCWHMGGTTDSFGQILQPVTNALGFLPYANGVHYDAEAQRRPLLHQLMRDEVLGPLAYATDNTVGIWYEGTEATTVVSDSDVDPESGPAAYKVEFVEGEIVETRYGVGSSFA
;
A
#
# COMPACT_ATOMS: atom_id res chain seq x y z
N MET A 1 -9.33 21.67 8.59
CA MET A 1 -10.11 20.55 8.03
C MET A 1 -9.52 19.30 8.64
N SER A 2 -10.24 18.63 9.54
CA SER A 2 -9.76 17.39 10.17
C SER A 2 -9.88 16.25 9.15
N TRP A 3 -8.77 15.57 8.85
CA TRP A 3 -8.81 14.30 8.11
C TRP A 3 -9.48 13.24 8.99
N ARG A 4 -10.32 12.41 8.41
CA ARG A 4 -10.98 11.30 9.09
C ARG A 4 -10.61 9.99 8.43
N LEU A 5 -10.52 8.93 9.23
CA LEU A 5 -10.26 7.60 8.70
C LEU A 5 -11.37 7.17 7.75
N GLY A 6 -10.97 6.74 6.56
CA GLY A 6 -11.86 6.12 5.60
C GLY A 6 -12.32 4.72 6.03
N THR A 7 -13.23 4.14 5.26
CA THR A 7 -13.80 2.80 5.54
C THR A 7 -12.72 1.74 5.53
N MET A 8 -11.82 1.74 4.55
CA MET A 8 -10.73 0.76 4.45
C MET A 8 -9.86 0.70 5.71
N ILE A 9 -9.49 1.86 6.27
CA ILE A 9 -8.69 1.89 7.50
C ILE A 9 -9.52 1.41 8.70
N LYS A 10 -10.80 1.76 8.78
CA LYS A 10 -11.69 1.28 9.84
C LYS A 10 -11.88 -0.23 9.81
N ASP A 11 -12.00 -0.80 8.62
CA ASP A 11 -12.07 -2.24 8.44
C ASP A 11 -10.76 -2.92 8.83
N ALA A 12 -9.60 -2.33 8.48
CA ALA A 12 -8.29 -2.80 8.94
C ALA A 12 -8.18 -2.81 10.48
N LEU A 13 -8.67 -1.75 11.13
CA LEU A 13 -8.71 -1.68 12.60
C LEU A 13 -9.63 -2.75 13.18
N ALA A 14 -10.79 -2.98 12.58
CA ALA A 14 -11.73 -4.03 13.01
C ALA A 14 -11.12 -5.44 12.89
N LEU A 15 -10.36 -5.71 11.83
CA LEU A 15 -9.67 -6.99 11.62
C LEU A 15 -8.63 -7.29 12.70
N THR A 16 -8.09 -6.28 13.41
CA THR A 16 -7.19 -6.52 14.55
C THR A 16 -7.86 -7.25 15.71
N GLY A 17 -9.20 -7.23 15.79
CA GLY A 17 -9.98 -7.77 16.89
C GLY A 17 -9.75 -7.07 18.24
N LYS A 18 -9.08 -5.91 18.25
CA LYS A 18 -8.76 -5.16 19.48
C LYS A 18 -9.73 -4.01 19.69
N THR A 19 -10.06 -3.75 20.94
CA THR A 19 -10.86 -2.56 21.32
C THR A 19 -10.04 -1.27 21.26
N ARG A 20 -8.73 -1.38 21.42
CA ARG A 20 -7.74 -0.28 21.34
C ARG A 20 -6.51 -0.78 20.56
N PRO A 21 -6.57 -0.81 19.21
CA PRO A 21 -5.47 -1.27 18.39
C PRO A 21 -4.22 -0.40 18.55
N ARG A 22 -3.06 -1.02 18.60
CA ARG A 22 -1.76 -0.34 18.52
C ARG A 22 -1.44 -0.11 17.04
N VAL A 23 -1.38 1.14 16.63
CA VAL A 23 -1.14 1.53 15.23
C VAL A 23 0.23 2.18 15.12
N CYS A 24 1.08 1.69 14.23
CA CYS A 24 2.32 2.34 13.87
C CYS A 24 2.17 3.07 12.54
N LEU A 25 2.38 4.39 12.56
CA LEU A 25 2.39 5.24 11.36
C LEU A 25 3.80 5.29 10.78
N VAL A 26 3.91 5.15 9.45
CA VAL A 26 5.20 5.18 8.75
C VAL A 26 5.09 6.09 7.53
N ASN A 27 5.70 7.28 7.60
CA ASN A 27 5.62 8.31 6.55
C ASN A 27 6.97 8.54 5.85
N THR A 28 7.84 7.55 5.80
CA THR A 28 9.18 7.61 5.19
C THR A 28 9.11 8.07 3.72
N ALA A 29 8.09 7.64 2.96
CA ALA A 29 7.89 8.04 1.57
C ALA A 29 7.75 9.56 1.37
N MET A 30 7.33 10.29 2.43
CA MET A 30 7.19 11.75 2.46
C MET A 30 8.28 12.45 3.29
N GLY A 31 9.37 11.76 3.60
CA GLY A 31 10.46 12.31 4.41
C GLY A 31 10.05 12.58 5.86
N ASP A 32 9.18 11.74 6.43
CA ASP A 32 8.66 11.86 7.79
C ASP A 32 8.03 13.23 8.09
N ASN A 33 7.23 13.73 7.16
CA ASN A 33 6.58 15.05 7.25
C ASN A 33 5.72 15.17 8.50
N LEU A 34 6.06 16.13 9.37
CA LEU A 34 5.41 16.32 10.69
C LEU A 34 3.94 16.70 10.59
N THR A 35 3.53 17.45 9.56
CA THR A 35 2.12 17.81 9.36
C THR A 35 1.28 16.56 9.09
N TYR A 36 1.81 15.63 8.28
CA TYR A 36 1.13 14.37 8.02
C TYR A 36 1.01 13.50 9.27
N TYR A 37 2.07 13.42 10.08
CA TYR A 37 1.97 12.75 11.38
C TYR A 37 0.92 13.37 12.27
N ALA A 38 0.91 14.70 12.43
CA ALA A 38 -0.04 15.38 13.29
C ALA A 38 -1.51 15.07 12.90
N ILE A 39 -1.83 15.16 11.60
CA ILE A 39 -3.17 14.87 11.08
C ILE A 39 -3.53 13.39 11.28
N SER A 40 -2.59 12.49 11.02
CA SER A 40 -2.81 11.05 11.19
C SER A 40 -2.99 10.68 12.66
N TYR A 41 -2.17 11.22 13.55
CA TYR A 41 -2.32 11.03 15.00
C TYR A 41 -3.69 11.45 15.51
N GLU A 42 -4.17 12.64 15.08
CA GLU A 42 -5.50 13.12 15.44
C GLU A 42 -6.58 12.11 15.02
N ALA A 43 -6.57 11.68 13.75
CA ALA A 43 -7.58 10.79 13.21
C ALA A 43 -7.60 9.39 13.86
N PHE A 44 -6.43 8.78 14.06
CA PHE A 44 -6.34 7.47 14.70
C PHE A 44 -6.62 7.52 16.20
N ASN A 45 -6.23 8.58 16.90
CA ASN A 45 -6.61 8.80 18.31
C ASN A 45 -8.12 8.99 18.47
N GLU A 46 -8.77 9.77 17.59
CA GLU A 46 -10.23 9.90 17.57
C GLU A 46 -10.94 8.57 17.34
N ALA A 47 -10.30 7.65 16.59
CA ALA A 47 -10.80 6.29 16.40
C ALA A 47 -10.51 5.34 17.57
N GLY A 48 -9.90 5.82 18.65
CA GLY A 48 -9.63 5.04 19.85
C GLY A 48 -8.36 4.18 19.80
N CYS A 49 -7.46 4.43 18.86
CA CYS A 49 -6.21 3.69 18.73
C CYS A 49 -5.12 4.16 19.70
N ASP A 50 -4.16 3.30 19.96
CA ASP A 50 -2.88 3.62 20.59
C ASP A 50 -1.85 3.85 19.49
N VAL A 51 -1.50 5.12 19.25
CA VAL A 51 -0.78 5.53 18.05
C VAL A 51 0.70 5.74 18.34
N THR A 52 1.53 5.17 17.51
CA THR A 52 2.98 5.34 17.50
C THR A 52 3.47 5.66 16.10
N GLU A 53 4.74 5.98 15.94
CA GLU A 53 5.37 6.16 14.63
C GLU A 53 6.71 5.45 14.53
N MET A 54 7.08 5.08 13.29
CA MET A 54 8.43 4.71 12.91
C MET A 54 8.97 5.74 11.93
N LYS A 55 9.87 6.59 12.42
CA LYS A 55 10.55 7.63 11.62
C LYS A 55 11.99 7.24 11.39
N VAL A 56 12.58 7.74 10.30
CA VAL A 56 14.01 7.67 10.01
C VAL A 56 14.69 9.04 10.07
N PHE A 57 13.91 10.13 10.12
CA PHE A 57 14.43 11.49 10.18
C PHE A 57 14.12 12.16 11.54
N PRO A 58 15.12 12.92 12.13
CA PRO A 58 16.52 13.04 11.67
C PRO A 58 17.36 11.77 11.97
N GLN A 59 16.83 10.84 12.72
CA GLN A 59 17.37 9.55 13.08
C GLN A 59 16.22 8.58 13.44
N PRO A 60 16.41 7.26 13.39
CA PRO A 60 15.38 6.29 13.78
C PRO A 60 14.76 6.62 15.14
N SER A 61 13.43 6.67 15.20
CA SER A 61 12.69 7.05 16.41
C SER A 61 12.61 5.93 17.45
N ALA A 62 12.84 4.69 17.02
CA ALA A 62 12.79 3.48 17.84
C ALA A 62 13.58 2.37 17.16
N ASP A 63 13.76 1.24 17.85
CA ASP A 63 14.17 -0.02 17.23
C ASP A 63 13.07 -0.49 16.28
N PRO A 64 13.36 -0.77 15.00
CA PRO A 64 12.35 -1.15 14.02
C PRO A 64 11.63 -2.45 14.37
N GLU A 65 12.35 -3.48 14.82
CA GLU A 65 11.77 -4.78 15.14
C GLU A 65 10.80 -4.66 16.33
N GLU A 66 11.23 -4.02 17.41
CA GLU A 66 10.39 -3.80 18.59
C GLU A 66 9.13 -2.99 18.23
N ARG A 67 9.29 -1.92 17.44
CA ARG A 67 8.20 -1.01 17.09
C ARG A 67 7.16 -1.68 16.21
N LEU A 68 7.59 -2.33 15.13
CA LEU A 68 6.70 -2.87 14.12
C LEU A 68 6.03 -4.17 14.58
N CYS A 69 6.79 -5.10 15.15
CA CYS A 69 6.23 -6.33 15.74
C CYS A 69 5.37 -6.06 16.97
N GLY A 70 5.61 -4.95 17.66
CA GLY A 70 4.78 -4.50 18.79
C GLY A 70 3.43 -3.89 18.39
N SER A 71 3.15 -3.74 17.10
CA SER A 71 1.93 -3.12 16.58
C SER A 71 0.86 -4.16 16.22
N ASP A 72 -0.40 -3.74 16.11
CA ASP A 72 -1.50 -4.56 15.60
C ASP A 72 -1.80 -4.18 14.12
N LEU A 73 -1.51 -2.93 13.75
CA LEU A 73 -1.59 -2.40 12.38
C LEU A 73 -0.39 -1.48 12.10
N VAL A 74 0.26 -1.66 10.96
CA VAL A 74 1.21 -0.70 10.40
C VAL A 74 0.59 -0.03 9.19
N TRP A 75 0.53 1.31 9.20
CA TRP A 75 -0.02 2.11 8.11
C TRP A 75 1.04 2.97 7.45
N VAL A 76 1.28 2.74 6.16
CA VAL A 76 2.34 3.38 5.38
C VAL A 76 1.76 4.46 4.47
N GLY A 77 2.28 5.67 4.59
CA GLY A 77 1.88 6.82 3.78
C GLY A 77 2.39 6.74 2.33
N GLY A 78 1.77 7.53 1.46
CA GLY A 78 2.19 7.72 0.07
C GLY A 78 3.42 8.62 -0.06
N GLY A 79 3.89 8.82 -1.31
CA GLY A 79 5.05 9.64 -1.67
C GLY A 79 6.04 8.89 -2.55
N SER A 80 7.34 9.08 -2.36
CA SER A 80 8.37 8.40 -3.14
C SER A 80 8.64 6.98 -2.62
N VAL A 81 8.21 5.97 -3.38
CA VAL A 81 8.51 4.57 -3.05
C VAL A 81 10.01 4.26 -3.17
N ALA A 82 10.73 4.91 -4.08
CA ALA A 82 12.17 4.73 -4.23
C ALA A 82 12.93 5.17 -2.98
N ASN A 83 12.58 6.35 -2.42
CA ASN A 83 13.19 6.84 -1.19
C ASN A 83 12.81 5.97 0.01
N LEU A 84 11.55 5.57 0.10
CA LEU A 84 11.05 4.66 1.13
C LEU A 84 11.88 3.37 1.17
N LEU A 85 11.99 2.67 0.04
CA LEU A 85 12.71 1.40 -0.05
C LEU A 85 14.20 1.54 0.24
N ALA A 86 14.84 2.61 -0.24
CA ALA A 86 16.25 2.88 0.02
C ALA A 86 16.53 3.07 1.51
N LEU A 87 15.71 3.89 2.18
CA LEU A 87 15.85 4.15 3.61
C LEU A 87 15.48 2.94 4.47
N TRP A 88 14.44 2.20 4.10
CA TRP A 88 14.05 1.01 4.85
C TRP A 88 15.16 -0.04 4.84
N ARG A 89 15.77 -0.31 3.67
CA ARG A 89 16.92 -1.22 3.57
C ARG A 89 18.14 -0.75 4.34
N LEU A 90 18.39 0.56 4.34
CA LEU A 90 19.51 1.13 5.09
C LEU A 90 19.36 0.96 6.61
N HIS A 91 18.12 1.03 7.10
CA HIS A 91 17.78 1.00 8.53
C HIS A 91 17.23 -0.35 9.03
N GLY A 92 17.16 -1.38 8.17
CA GLY A 92 16.62 -2.71 8.54
C GLY A 92 15.10 -2.72 8.79
N ILE A 93 14.38 -1.70 8.29
CA ILE A 93 12.93 -1.61 8.44
C ILE A 93 12.21 -2.62 7.55
N ASP A 94 12.77 -2.93 6.37
CA ASP A 94 12.25 -3.94 5.45
C ASP A 94 12.23 -5.34 6.08
N ASP A 95 13.29 -5.74 6.76
CA ASP A 95 13.35 -7.01 7.50
C ASP A 95 12.37 -7.01 8.68
N ALA A 96 12.31 -5.91 9.43
CA ALA A 96 11.36 -5.76 10.54
C ALA A 96 9.88 -5.77 10.07
N MET A 97 9.57 -5.21 8.89
CA MET A 97 8.24 -5.30 8.28
C MET A 97 7.88 -6.75 7.93
N ARG A 98 8.85 -7.53 7.42
CA ARG A 98 8.64 -8.95 7.15
C ARG A 98 8.36 -9.71 8.44
N SER A 99 9.18 -9.51 9.48
CA SER A 99 8.96 -10.12 10.80
C SER A 99 7.58 -9.78 11.36
N ALA A 100 7.16 -8.52 11.27
CA ALA A 100 5.85 -8.08 11.73
C ALA A 100 4.71 -8.78 10.97
N TRP A 101 4.79 -8.85 9.63
CA TRP A 101 3.82 -9.54 8.79
C TRP A 101 3.71 -11.03 9.12
N GLU A 102 4.85 -11.71 9.26
CA GLU A 102 4.91 -13.13 9.62
C GLU A 102 4.35 -13.43 11.03
N GLN A 103 4.36 -12.43 11.91
CA GLN A 103 3.73 -12.50 13.25
C GLN A 103 2.24 -12.13 13.25
N GLY A 104 1.68 -11.80 12.07
CA GLY A 104 0.25 -11.50 11.93
C GLY A 104 -0.11 -10.03 12.14
N VAL A 105 0.86 -9.11 12.16
CA VAL A 105 0.58 -7.67 12.13
C VAL A 105 -0.05 -7.33 10.78
N ILE A 106 -1.15 -6.58 10.80
CA ILE A 106 -1.79 -6.12 9.57
C ILE A 106 -0.93 -5.02 8.95
N LEU A 107 -0.53 -5.19 7.70
CA LEU A 107 0.19 -4.18 6.94
C LEU A 107 -0.73 -3.53 5.92
N GLY A 108 -0.72 -2.20 5.85
CA GLY A 108 -1.51 -1.45 4.88
C GLY A 108 -0.84 -0.15 4.49
N GLY A 109 -1.37 0.49 3.46
CA GLY A 109 -0.85 1.78 3.02
C GLY A 109 -1.43 2.25 1.70
N VAL A 110 -1.09 3.48 1.32
CA VAL A 110 -1.60 4.13 0.12
C VAL A 110 -0.48 4.50 -0.84
N SER A 111 -0.72 4.39 -2.15
CA SER A 111 0.23 4.80 -3.19
C SER A 111 1.59 4.10 -3.02
N ALA A 112 2.67 4.84 -2.70
CA ALA A 112 3.97 4.26 -2.38
C ALA A 112 3.90 3.22 -1.25
N GLY A 113 3.04 3.45 -0.23
CA GLY A 113 2.80 2.53 0.87
C GLY A 113 1.95 1.31 0.52
N SER A 114 1.29 1.30 -0.63
CA SER A 114 0.69 0.10 -1.24
C SER A 114 1.72 -0.63 -2.12
N LEU A 115 2.40 0.11 -2.99
CA LEU A 115 3.33 -0.45 -3.95
C LEU A 115 4.51 -1.17 -3.30
N CYS A 116 4.98 -0.67 -2.15
CA CYS A 116 6.15 -1.23 -1.46
C CYS A 116 6.02 -2.72 -1.10
N TRP A 117 4.82 -3.24 -0.89
CA TRP A 117 4.58 -4.66 -0.53
C TRP A 117 4.73 -5.63 -1.70
N HIS A 118 4.58 -5.15 -2.92
CA HIS A 118 4.59 -5.93 -4.15
C HIS A 118 6.01 -6.19 -4.67
N MET A 119 6.14 -6.86 -5.82
CA MET A 119 7.42 -7.02 -6.48
C MET A 119 7.91 -5.71 -7.13
N GLY A 120 6.99 -4.86 -7.54
CA GLY A 120 7.26 -3.59 -8.19
C GLY A 120 6.01 -3.01 -8.84
N GLY A 121 6.20 -1.98 -9.66
CA GLY A 121 5.12 -1.30 -10.37
C GLY A 121 5.58 0.01 -11.00
N THR A 122 4.63 0.86 -11.37
CA THR A 122 4.89 2.18 -11.98
C THR A 122 4.92 3.27 -10.90
N THR A 123 5.90 4.17 -10.98
CA THR A 123 6.09 5.22 -9.97
C THR A 123 6.54 6.55 -10.57
N ASP A 124 6.17 7.65 -9.93
CA ASP A 124 6.63 9.02 -10.15
C ASP A 124 7.83 9.41 -9.25
N SER A 125 8.38 8.45 -8.51
CA SER A 125 9.48 8.68 -7.54
C SER A 125 10.72 9.33 -8.14
N PHE A 126 10.92 9.24 -9.45
CA PHE A 126 12.09 9.74 -10.17
C PHE A 126 11.82 11.03 -10.97
N GLY A 127 10.61 11.56 -10.95
CA GLY A 127 10.20 12.77 -11.64
C GLY A 127 8.82 12.66 -12.30
N GLN A 128 8.49 13.62 -13.15
CA GLN A 128 7.16 13.72 -13.77
C GLN A 128 6.86 12.60 -14.79
N ILE A 129 7.89 11.99 -15.35
CA ILE A 129 7.73 10.84 -16.25
C ILE A 129 7.78 9.58 -15.40
N LEU A 130 6.71 8.80 -15.45
CA LEU A 130 6.63 7.54 -14.70
C LEU A 130 7.71 6.56 -15.16
N GLN A 131 8.27 5.86 -14.19
CA GLN A 131 9.29 4.84 -14.40
C GLN A 131 8.93 3.57 -13.63
N PRO A 132 9.53 2.41 -13.96
CA PRO A 132 9.37 1.20 -13.17
C PRO A 132 10.17 1.28 -11.87
N VAL A 133 9.60 0.69 -10.83
CA VAL A 133 10.35 0.14 -9.70
C VAL A 133 10.18 -1.37 -9.74
N THR A 134 11.28 -2.13 -9.69
CA THR A 134 11.30 -3.57 -9.92
C THR A 134 11.83 -4.37 -8.73
N ASN A 135 12.18 -3.66 -7.66
CA ASN A 135 12.81 -4.23 -6.49
C ASN A 135 12.12 -3.77 -5.19
N ALA A 136 10.80 -3.76 -5.17
CA ALA A 136 10.06 -3.51 -3.93
C ALA A 136 10.22 -4.68 -2.95
N LEU A 137 9.43 -4.81 -1.91
CA LEU A 137 9.68 -5.82 -0.86
C LEU A 137 9.33 -7.25 -1.28
N GLY A 138 8.42 -7.42 -2.25
CA GLY A 138 8.02 -8.72 -2.78
C GLY A 138 7.31 -9.61 -1.77
N PHE A 139 6.61 -9.04 -0.78
CA PHE A 139 5.74 -9.80 0.12
C PHE A 139 4.56 -10.37 -0.68
N LEU A 140 4.05 -9.57 -1.60
CA LEU A 140 3.08 -9.98 -2.59
C LEU A 140 3.80 -10.26 -3.92
N PRO A 141 3.73 -11.49 -4.46
CA PRO A 141 4.51 -11.91 -5.64
C PRO A 141 3.91 -11.40 -6.96
N TYR A 142 3.38 -10.19 -6.97
CA TYR A 142 2.71 -9.53 -8.09
C TYR A 142 3.24 -8.13 -8.29
N ALA A 143 3.06 -7.57 -9.49
CA ALA A 143 3.23 -6.14 -9.70
C ALA A 143 2.00 -5.35 -9.20
N ASN A 144 2.19 -4.06 -8.93
CA ASN A 144 1.13 -3.18 -8.45
C ASN A 144 0.93 -1.96 -9.36
N GLY A 145 -0.32 -1.67 -9.69
CA GLY A 145 -0.76 -0.45 -10.38
C GLY A 145 -1.59 0.42 -9.45
N VAL A 146 -1.03 1.52 -8.95
CA VAL A 146 -1.75 2.52 -8.15
C VAL A 146 -2.21 3.67 -9.03
N HIS A 147 -3.28 4.39 -8.63
CA HIS A 147 -3.83 5.53 -9.37
C HIS A 147 -4.18 5.20 -10.82
N TYR A 148 -4.79 4.03 -11.03
CA TYR A 148 -4.92 3.42 -12.34
C TYR A 148 -5.88 4.16 -13.27
N ASP A 149 -6.83 4.88 -12.73
CA ASP A 149 -7.80 5.76 -13.40
C ASP A 149 -7.32 7.21 -13.53
N ALA A 150 -6.58 7.71 -12.55
CA ALA A 150 -6.34 9.14 -12.38
C ALA A 150 -5.14 9.67 -13.17
N GLU A 151 -4.14 8.83 -13.43
CA GLU A 151 -2.93 9.22 -14.15
C GLU A 151 -2.83 8.48 -15.49
N ALA A 152 -3.06 9.19 -16.59
CA ALA A 152 -3.15 8.61 -17.93
C ALA A 152 -1.95 7.74 -18.37
N GLN A 153 -0.78 7.94 -17.75
CA GLN A 153 0.42 7.14 -18.03
C GLN A 153 0.45 5.79 -17.31
N ARG A 154 -0.27 5.62 -16.20
CA ARG A 154 -0.16 4.43 -15.30
C ARG A 154 -0.50 3.13 -16.03
N ARG A 155 -1.70 3.05 -16.57
CA ARG A 155 -2.20 1.84 -17.23
C ARG A 155 -1.37 1.46 -18.46
N PRO A 156 -1.09 2.35 -19.43
CA PRO A 156 -0.27 1.99 -20.60
C PRO A 156 1.15 1.56 -20.21
N LEU A 157 1.78 2.22 -19.25
CA LEU A 157 3.13 1.88 -18.82
C LEU A 157 3.17 0.52 -18.12
N LEU A 158 2.20 0.23 -17.24
CA LEU A 158 2.11 -1.09 -16.59
C LEU A 158 2.02 -2.21 -17.63
N HIS A 159 1.13 -2.06 -18.63
CA HIS A 159 0.97 -3.02 -19.71
C HIS A 159 2.25 -3.18 -20.55
N GLN A 160 2.95 -2.08 -20.84
CA GLN A 160 4.21 -2.13 -21.58
C GLN A 160 5.29 -2.89 -20.79
N LEU A 161 5.45 -2.58 -19.50
CA LEU A 161 6.45 -3.23 -18.64
C LEU A 161 6.17 -4.72 -18.43
N MET A 162 4.91 -5.15 -18.46
CA MET A 162 4.54 -6.57 -18.42
C MET A 162 4.88 -7.26 -19.74
N ARG A 163 4.61 -6.62 -20.91
CA ARG A 163 5.00 -7.16 -22.22
C ARG A 163 6.51 -7.27 -22.41
N ASP A 164 7.24 -6.30 -21.84
CA ASP A 164 8.71 -6.27 -21.91
C ASP A 164 9.36 -7.18 -20.85
N GLU A 165 8.55 -7.92 -20.09
CA GLU A 165 8.99 -8.82 -19.00
C GLU A 165 9.81 -8.12 -17.91
N VAL A 166 9.70 -6.77 -17.78
CA VAL A 166 10.32 -5.97 -16.72
C VAL A 166 9.59 -6.17 -15.41
N LEU A 167 8.26 -6.27 -15.47
CA LEU A 167 7.39 -6.72 -14.38
C LEU A 167 6.88 -8.12 -14.69
N GLY A 168 6.55 -8.87 -13.66
CA GLY A 168 6.02 -10.23 -13.82
C GLY A 168 4.70 -10.30 -14.60
N PRO A 169 4.23 -11.50 -14.95
CA PRO A 169 3.06 -11.70 -15.82
C PRO A 169 1.72 -11.43 -15.11
N LEU A 170 1.72 -11.12 -13.82
CA LEU A 170 0.54 -10.83 -13.03
C LEU A 170 0.71 -9.53 -12.25
N ALA A 171 -0.27 -8.67 -12.35
CA ALA A 171 -0.38 -7.44 -11.57
C ALA A 171 -1.79 -7.27 -11.00
N TYR A 172 -1.89 -6.60 -9.84
CA TYR A 172 -3.13 -6.04 -9.34
C TYR A 172 -3.06 -4.52 -9.37
N ALA A 173 -4.09 -3.90 -9.91
CA ALA A 173 -4.17 -2.45 -10.02
C ALA A 173 -5.45 -1.93 -9.37
N THR A 174 -5.40 -0.70 -8.86
CA THR A 174 -6.55 -0.06 -8.21
C THR A 174 -6.72 1.38 -8.68
N ASP A 175 -7.95 1.74 -8.93
CA ASP A 175 -8.38 3.11 -9.12
C ASP A 175 -8.27 3.89 -7.80
N ASN A 176 -8.32 5.21 -7.84
CA ASN A 176 -8.35 6.04 -6.63
C ASN A 176 -9.53 5.64 -5.74
N THR A 177 -9.33 5.70 -4.43
CA THR A 177 -10.30 5.32 -3.39
C THR A 177 -10.59 3.82 -3.26
N VAL A 178 -10.00 2.98 -4.09
CA VAL A 178 -10.17 1.53 -4.08
C VAL A 178 -8.92 0.84 -3.54
N GLY A 179 -9.13 -0.23 -2.78
CA GLY A 179 -8.08 -1.10 -2.25
C GLY A 179 -8.40 -2.57 -2.44
N ILE A 180 -7.41 -3.40 -2.16
CA ILE A 180 -7.54 -4.86 -2.19
C ILE A 180 -7.11 -5.41 -0.83
N TRP A 181 -7.92 -6.26 -0.26
CA TRP A 181 -7.53 -7.12 0.86
C TRP A 181 -6.80 -8.35 0.36
N TYR A 182 -5.69 -8.65 1.03
CA TYR A 182 -4.92 -9.87 0.81
C TYR A 182 -4.92 -10.71 2.10
N GLU A 183 -5.12 -12.01 1.97
CA GLU A 183 -4.91 -12.99 3.04
C GLU A 183 -3.65 -13.79 2.70
N GLY A 184 -2.59 -13.58 3.49
CA GLY A 184 -1.26 -14.00 3.09
C GLY A 184 -0.87 -13.32 1.78
N THR A 185 -0.72 -14.09 0.70
CA THR A 185 -0.40 -13.56 -0.64
C THR A 185 -1.60 -13.56 -1.60
N GLU A 186 -2.77 -14.01 -1.18
CA GLU A 186 -3.95 -14.13 -2.05
C GLU A 186 -4.81 -12.86 -1.99
N ALA A 187 -5.13 -12.27 -3.15
CA ALA A 187 -6.10 -11.21 -3.25
C ALA A 187 -7.50 -11.76 -2.97
N THR A 188 -8.23 -11.17 -2.03
CA THR A 188 -9.51 -11.70 -1.59
C THR A 188 -10.68 -10.80 -1.93
N THR A 189 -10.65 -9.54 -1.55
CA THR A 189 -11.82 -8.65 -1.63
C THR A 189 -11.44 -7.25 -2.07
N VAL A 190 -12.26 -6.66 -2.93
CA VAL A 190 -12.15 -5.24 -3.33
C VAL A 190 -12.94 -4.37 -2.35
N VAL A 191 -12.27 -3.36 -1.80
CA VAL A 191 -12.82 -2.42 -0.82
C VAL A 191 -12.70 -0.98 -1.29
N SER A 192 -13.48 -0.06 -0.70
CA SER A 192 -13.40 1.37 -1.05
C SER A 192 -13.67 2.26 0.16
N ASP A 193 -13.03 3.43 0.15
CA ASP A 193 -13.30 4.54 1.08
C ASP A 193 -14.52 5.39 0.67
N SER A 194 -15.06 5.15 -0.51
CA SER A 194 -16.20 5.88 -1.07
C SER A 194 -17.37 4.95 -1.32
N ASP A 195 -18.57 5.49 -1.21
CA ASP A 195 -19.77 4.81 -1.70
C ASP A 195 -19.78 4.92 -3.23
N VAL A 196 -19.47 3.82 -3.89
CA VAL A 196 -19.31 3.74 -5.34
C VAL A 196 -20.19 2.64 -5.93
N ASP A 197 -20.66 2.86 -7.15
CA ASP A 197 -21.37 1.84 -7.90
C ASP A 197 -20.40 0.70 -8.28
N PRO A 198 -20.63 -0.54 -7.81
CA PRO A 198 -19.75 -1.65 -8.12
C PRO A 198 -19.61 -1.97 -9.61
N GLU A 199 -20.62 -1.66 -10.42
CA GLU A 199 -20.61 -1.98 -11.85
C GLU A 199 -19.88 -0.94 -12.70
N SER A 200 -20.01 0.35 -12.36
CA SER A 200 -19.52 1.45 -13.20
C SER A 200 -18.54 2.39 -12.49
N GLY A 201 -18.43 2.34 -11.17
CA GLY A 201 -17.53 3.18 -10.37
C GLY A 201 -16.07 2.74 -10.41
N PRO A 202 -15.21 3.39 -9.62
CA PRO A 202 -13.83 2.97 -9.40
C PRO A 202 -13.73 1.50 -9.00
N ALA A 203 -12.67 0.81 -9.45
CA ALA A 203 -12.55 -0.63 -9.33
C ALA A 203 -11.11 -1.08 -9.05
N ALA A 204 -10.96 -2.36 -8.77
CA ALA A 204 -9.68 -3.05 -8.87
C ALA A 204 -9.62 -3.87 -10.16
N TYR A 205 -8.41 -4.18 -10.58
CA TYR A 205 -8.15 -4.93 -11.81
C TYR A 205 -7.10 -6.01 -11.55
N LYS A 206 -7.38 -7.21 -12.05
CA LYS A 206 -6.38 -8.24 -12.25
C LYS A 206 -5.87 -8.09 -13.68
N VAL A 207 -4.58 -7.90 -13.84
CA VAL A 207 -3.93 -7.68 -15.14
C VAL A 207 -2.97 -8.85 -15.37
N GLU A 208 -3.18 -9.57 -16.43
CA GLU A 208 -2.43 -10.78 -16.76
C GLU A 208 -1.78 -10.64 -18.15
N PHE A 209 -0.53 -11.06 -18.27
CA PHE A 209 0.13 -11.21 -19.57
C PHE A 209 0.13 -12.70 -19.94
N VAL A 210 -0.72 -13.07 -20.88
CA VAL A 210 -0.97 -14.45 -21.29
C VAL A 210 -0.88 -14.55 -22.81
N GLU A 211 -0.07 -15.47 -23.32
CA GLU A 211 0.08 -15.76 -24.76
C GLU A 211 0.40 -14.51 -25.62
N GLY A 212 1.15 -13.55 -25.05
CA GLY A 212 1.55 -12.32 -25.74
C GLY A 212 0.56 -11.17 -25.65
N GLU A 213 -0.58 -11.37 -25.01
CA GLU A 213 -1.62 -10.36 -24.86
C GLU A 213 -1.83 -9.97 -23.39
N ILE A 214 -2.22 -8.71 -23.16
CA ILE A 214 -2.69 -8.25 -21.85
C ILE A 214 -4.18 -8.56 -21.73
N VAL A 215 -4.51 -9.34 -20.72
CA VAL A 215 -5.87 -9.59 -20.29
C VAL A 215 -6.13 -8.83 -19.00
N GLU A 216 -7.14 -7.98 -19.00
CA GLU A 216 -7.51 -7.17 -17.86
C GLU A 216 -8.93 -7.52 -17.41
N THR A 217 -9.07 -7.99 -16.17
CA THR A 217 -10.35 -8.29 -15.56
C THR A 217 -10.67 -7.27 -14.48
N ARG A 218 -11.80 -6.59 -14.62
CA ARG A 218 -12.29 -5.60 -13.66
C ARG A 218 -13.05 -6.28 -12.52
N TYR A 219 -12.78 -5.85 -11.30
CA TYR A 219 -13.48 -6.25 -10.08
C TYR A 219 -14.05 -5.02 -9.38
N GLY A 220 -15.38 -4.94 -9.31
CA GLY A 220 -16.08 -3.86 -8.61
C GLY A 220 -15.93 -3.99 -7.08
N VAL A 221 -16.24 -2.93 -6.35
CA VAL A 221 -16.23 -2.94 -4.88
C VAL A 221 -17.15 -3.99 -4.33
N GLY A 222 -16.68 -4.75 -3.33
CA GLY A 222 -17.39 -5.90 -2.75
C GLY A 222 -17.20 -7.22 -3.51
N SER A 223 -16.56 -7.21 -4.70
CA SER A 223 -16.23 -8.45 -5.40
C SER A 223 -15.11 -9.20 -4.70
N SER A 224 -15.13 -10.53 -4.81
CA SER A 224 -14.01 -11.40 -4.45
C SER A 224 -13.23 -11.80 -5.69
N PHE A 225 -11.91 -11.93 -5.56
CA PHE A 225 -11.08 -12.54 -6.59
C PHE A 225 -11.27 -14.06 -6.55
N ALA A 226 -11.72 -14.63 -7.66
CA ALA A 226 -11.95 -16.06 -7.82
C ALA A 226 -10.78 -16.70 -8.59
#